data_856e6721afc06284ee352072b7950653
#
_entry.id   856e6721afc06284ee352072b7950653
#
_cell.length_a   1.000
_cell.length_b   1.000
_cell.length_c   1.000
_cell.angle_alpha   90.00
_cell.angle_beta   90.00
_cell.angle_gamma   90.00
#
_symmetry.space_group_name_H-M   'P 1'
#
loop_
_entity.id
_entity.type
_entity.pdbx_description
1 polymer ?
#
loop_
_entity_poly.entity_id
_entity_poly.type
_entity_poly.pdbx_seq_one_letter_code
_entity_poly.pdbx_strand_id
1 'polypeptide(L)'
;GNKTQFANKLGISPQGLSTWLSRDMYDIELIYSKCENVSAEWLLTGAGPMLIDEIFSQETQLVPESDKKLIPFFDDITTIGGHNDSVSIMEISQNHVSEWIDAGDWFPEATAAIRHYGDSMIEYPSGSILALKRVHDKRLIINGRNYVIETTEFRVTKQLQDDGGDYIIAYSSNRETYPDGRQIHSPIRIPKDTIRSIDLVLGCVLKEYSNGALTIRK
;
A
#
# COMPACT_ATOMS: atom_id res chain seq x y z
N GLY A 1 41.05 9.50 -3.49
CA GLY A 1 41.61 9.82 -2.17
C GLY A 1 43.11 9.54 -2.13
N ASN A 2 43.83 10.32 -1.31
CA ASN A 2 45.26 10.16 -1.14
C ASN A 2 45.51 9.10 -0.03
N LYS A 3 46.52 8.23 -0.21
CA LYS A 3 46.94 7.22 0.78
C LYS A 3 47.20 7.79 2.17
N THR A 4 47.76 9.00 2.25
CA THR A 4 48.02 9.72 3.50
C THR A 4 46.70 10.09 4.22
N GLN A 5 45.68 10.54 3.49
CA GLN A 5 44.36 10.87 4.06
C GLN A 5 43.67 9.61 4.60
N PHE A 6 43.79 8.50 3.87
CA PHE A 6 43.22 7.22 4.32
C PHE A 6 43.91 6.68 5.57
N ALA A 7 45.26 6.75 5.63
CA ALA A 7 46.00 6.39 6.82
C ALA A 7 45.56 7.23 8.03
N ASN A 8 45.42 8.54 7.86
CA ASN A 8 44.95 9.45 8.90
C ASN A 8 43.52 9.12 9.36
N LYS A 9 42.61 8.78 8.45
CA LYS A 9 41.23 8.36 8.78
C LYS A 9 41.21 7.09 9.62
N LEU A 10 42.09 6.14 9.32
CA LEU A 10 42.24 4.91 10.08
C LEU A 10 42.98 5.12 11.43
N GLY A 11 43.65 6.27 11.62
CA GLY A 11 44.46 6.52 12.82
C GLY A 11 45.81 5.82 12.82
N ILE A 12 46.32 5.42 11.63
CA ILE A 12 47.64 4.77 11.46
C ILE A 12 48.61 5.68 10.72
N SER A 13 49.93 5.39 10.85
CA SER A 13 50.96 6.14 10.12
C SER A 13 50.92 5.79 8.63
N PRO A 14 51.30 6.72 7.72
CA PRO A 14 51.46 6.40 6.28
C PRO A 14 52.41 5.25 5.99
N GLN A 15 53.45 5.07 6.81
CA GLN A 15 54.35 3.94 6.75
C GLN A 15 53.67 2.63 7.13
N GLY A 16 52.83 2.65 8.19
CA GLY A 16 51.97 1.53 8.59
C GLY A 16 51.07 1.07 7.48
N LEU A 17 50.37 2.00 6.80
CA LEU A 17 49.54 1.69 5.63
C LEU A 17 50.36 1.12 4.48
N SER A 18 51.56 1.64 4.22
CA SER A 18 52.45 1.11 3.17
C SER A 18 52.92 -0.31 3.49
N THR A 19 53.14 -0.62 4.79
CA THR A 19 53.45 -1.96 5.25
C THR A 19 52.29 -2.93 5.08
N TRP A 20 51.08 -2.50 5.36
CA TRP A 20 49.87 -3.31 5.09
C TRP A 20 49.76 -3.68 3.62
N LEU A 21 49.90 -2.70 2.73
CA LEU A 21 49.81 -2.91 1.28
C LEU A 21 50.94 -3.79 0.73
N SER A 22 52.14 -3.74 1.31
CA SER A 22 53.28 -4.55 0.86
C SER A 22 53.23 -6.00 1.36
N ARG A 23 52.57 -6.27 2.47
CA ARG A 23 52.46 -7.59 3.09
C ARG A 23 51.12 -8.27 2.86
N ASP A 24 50.21 -7.59 2.16
CA ASP A 24 48.84 -8.03 1.94
C ASP A 24 48.12 -8.40 3.28
N MET A 25 48.41 -7.61 4.32
CA MET A 25 47.85 -7.80 5.66
C MET A 25 47.23 -6.48 6.12
N TYR A 26 45.98 -6.54 6.48
CA TYR A 26 45.23 -5.36 6.96
C TYR A 26 44.29 -5.74 8.11
N ASP A 27 44.03 -4.77 8.96
CA ASP A 27 43.11 -4.90 10.08
C ASP A 27 41.70 -4.59 9.58
N ILE A 28 40.93 -5.65 9.35
CA ILE A 28 39.56 -5.56 8.83
C ILE A 28 38.65 -4.85 9.84
N GLU A 29 38.81 -5.14 11.13
CA GLU A 29 37.99 -4.55 12.19
C GLU A 29 38.24 -3.05 12.29
N LEU A 30 39.49 -2.62 12.20
CA LEU A 30 39.85 -1.20 12.18
C LEU A 30 39.27 -0.50 10.93
N ILE A 31 39.36 -1.09 9.77
CA ILE A 31 38.80 -0.54 8.52
C ILE A 31 37.28 -0.41 8.68
N TYR A 32 36.60 -1.45 9.11
CA TYR A 32 35.13 -1.46 9.25
C TYR A 32 34.64 -0.42 10.28
N SER A 33 35.39 -0.25 11.40
CA SER A 33 35.02 0.71 12.46
C SER A 33 35.22 2.19 12.06
N LYS A 34 36.11 2.47 11.10
CA LYS A 34 36.49 3.83 10.68
C LYS A 34 35.95 4.24 9.32
N CYS A 35 35.52 3.28 8.49
CA CYS A 35 34.96 3.54 7.17
C CYS A 35 33.45 3.33 7.20
N GLU A 36 32.70 4.42 7.14
CA GLU A 36 31.26 4.38 6.95
C GLU A 36 30.94 3.86 5.56
N ASN A 37 29.81 3.15 5.43
CA ASN A 37 29.26 2.69 4.15
C ASN A 37 30.10 1.63 3.41
N VAL A 38 30.92 0.84 4.11
CA VAL A 38 31.69 -0.25 3.52
C VAL A 38 31.01 -1.59 3.83
N SER A 39 30.81 -2.43 2.82
CA SER A 39 30.22 -3.76 2.96
C SER A 39 31.15 -4.69 3.77
N ALA A 40 30.64 -5.28 4.86
CA ALA A 40 31.36 -6.26 5.65
C ALA A 40 31.66 -7.53 4.84
N GLU A 41 30.74 -7.95 3.99
CA GLU A 41 30.91 -9.10 3.11
C GLU A 41 32.06 -8.88 2.11
N TRP A 42 32.08 -7.69 1.48
CA TRP A 42 33.18 -7.33 0.56
C TRP A 42 34.54 -7.27 1.29
N LEU A 43 34.59 -6.72 2.49
CA LEU A 43 35.83 -6.68 3.27
C LEU A 43 36.35 -8.06 3.65
N LEU A 44 35.46 -9.03 3.88
CA LEU A 44 35.84 -10.39 4.30
C LEU A 44 36.14 -11.31 3.13
N THR A 45 35.43 -11.18 2.03
CA THR A 45 35.42 -12.15 0.91
C THR A 45 36.00 -11.58 -0.39
N GLY A 46 36.04 -10.26 -0.51
CA GLY A 46 36.31 -9.57 -1.78
C GLY A 46 35.20 -9.69 -2.82
N ALA A 47 34.07 -10.33 -2.50
CA ALA A 47 32.96 -10.53 -3.39
C ALA A 47 31.84 -9.49 -3.15
N GLY A 48 31.10 -9.16 -4.21
CA GLY A 48 29.99 -8.18 -4.15
C GLY A 48 30.45 -6.72 -4.21
N PRO A 49 29.53 -5.76 -4.08
CA PRO A 49 29.82 -4.33 -4.10
C PRO A 49 30.55 -3.88 -2.83
N MET A 50 31.49 -2.97 -3.00
CA MET A 50 32.30 -2.44 -1.89
C MET A 50 31.51 -1.54 -0.97
N LEU A 51 30.57 -0.75 -1.50
CA LEU A 51 29.78 0.20 -0.74
C LEU A 51 28.36 -0.31 -0.50
N ILE A 52 27.86 -0.08 0.71
CA ILE A 52 26.48 -0.44 1.10
C ILE A 52 25.44 0.29 0.24
N ASP A 53 25.70 1.56 -0.10
CA ASP A 53 24.82 2.33 -0.99
C ASP A 53 24.74 1.73 -2.40
N GLU A 54 25.82 1.06 -2.87
CA GLU A 54 25.80 0.35 -4.15
C GLU A 54 24.93 -0.90 -4.08
N ILE A 55 24.86 -1.58 -2.91
CA ILE A 55 23.94 -2.70 -2.67
C ILE A 55 22.52 -2.24 -2.78
N PHE A 56 22.15 -1.17 -2.05
CA PHE A 56 20.80 -0.60 -2.12
C PHE A 56 20.45 -0.06 -3.50
N SER A 57 21.43 0.51 -4.21
CA SER A 57 21.24 0.98 -5.59
C SER A 57 21.02 -0.17 -6.58
N GLN A 58 21.66 -1.32 -6.38
CA GLN A 58 21.48 -2.51 -7.21
C GLN A 58 20.17 -3.24 -6.89
N GLU A 59 19.77 -3.32 -5.61
CA GLU A 59 18.46 -3.86 -5.23
C GLU A 59 17.32 -2.97 -5.76
N THR A 60 17.49 -1.65 -5.79
CA THR A 60 16.52 -0.72 -6.38
C THR A 60 16.48 -0.82 -7.91
N GLN A 61 17.55 -1.27 -8.57
CA GLN A 61 17.60 -1.48 -10.03
C GLN A 61 17.04 -2.83 -10.48
N LEU A 62 16.78 -3.79 -9.55
CA LEU A 62 16.15 -5.07 -9.88
C LEU A 62 14.63 -4.99 -10.05
N VAL A 63 14.01 -3.86 -9.74
CA VAL A 63 12.63 -3.56 -10.13
C VAL A 63 12.71 -2.57 -11.30
N PRO A 64 12.39 -2.96 -12.53
CA PRO A 64 12.34 -2.03 -13.65
C PRO A 64 11.37 -0.91 -13.29
N GLU A 65 11.81 0.33 -13.30
CA GLU A 65 11.01 1.53 -13.04
C GLU A 65 9.83 1.68 -14.03
N SER A 66 9.79 0.82 -15.06
CA SER A 66 8.80 0.82 -16.13
C SER A 66 7.48 0.09 -15.83
N ASP A 67 7.38 -0.66 -14.71
CA ASP A 67 6.20 -1.49 -14.43
C ASP A 67 5.45 -1.13 -13.14
N LYS A 68 5.71 0.05 -12.56
CA LYS A 68 4.91 0.54 -11.44
C LYS A 68 3.49 0.84 -11.91
N LYS A 69 2.54 0.02 -11.48
CA LYS A 69 1.13 0.25 -11.71
C LYS A 69 0.60 1.27 -10.71
N LEU A 70 0.73 2.54 -11.04
CA LEU A 70 0.17 3.61 -10.23
C LEU A 70 -1.35 3.64 -10.39
N ILE A 71 -2.07 3.62 -9.28
CA ILE A 71 -3.51 3.78 -9.20
C ILE A 71 -3.87 5.03 -8.38
N PRO A 72 -4.97 5.72 -8.69
CA PRO A 72 -5.41 6.87 -7.93
C PRO A 72 -5.87 6.44 -6.54
N PHE A 73 -5.44 7.16 -5.51
CA PHE A 73 -5.90 7.02 -4.15
C PHE A 73 -6.73 8.24 -3.74
N PHE A 74 -7.91 7.97 -3.16
CA PHE A 74 -8.86 8.95 -2.73
C PHE A 74 -9.00 8.87 -1.21
N ASP A 75 -8.39 9.81 -0.48
CA ASP A 75 -8.37 9.84 0.98
C ASP A 75 -9.62 10.51 1.57
N ASP A 76 -10.09 11.59 0.95
CA ASP A 76 -11.15 12.45 1.48
C ASP A 76 -12.59 12.05 1.11
N ILE A 77 -12.75 10.88 0.48
CA ILE A 77 -14.06 10.44 0.05
C ILE A 77 -14.73 9.68 1.17
N THR A 78 -15.49 10.41 1.99
CA THR A 78 -16.25 9.87 3.12
C THR A 78 -17.29 8.86 2.62
N THR A 79 -17.21 7.63 3.12
CA THR A 79 -18.17 6.55 2.83
C THR A 79 -19.43 6.60 3.71
N ILE A 80 -19.71 7.70 4.39
CA ILE A 80 -20.86 7.88 5.25
C ILE A 80 -21.61 9.15 4.82
N GLY A 81 -22.90 9.02 4.57
CA GLY A 81 -23.85 10.01 4.12
C GLY A 81 -23.64 11.44 4.65
N GLY A 82 -22.76 12.16 4.01
CA GLY A 82 -22.54 13.58 4.19
C GLY A 82 -22.65 14.26 2.83
N HIS A 83 -23.44 15.32 2.80
CA HIS A 83 -23.62 16.19 1.65
C HIS A 83 -22.28 16.72 1.15
N ASN A 84 -21.77 16.15 0.08
CA ASN A 84 -20.87 16.86 -0.81
C ASN A 84 -21.27 16.49 -2.23
N ASP A 85 -21.32 17.49 -3.08
CA ASP A 85 -21.72 17.39 -4.49
C ASP A 85 -21.05 16.17 -5.14
N SER A 86 -21.90 15.21 -5.40
CA SER A 86 -21.57 13.84 -5.73
C SER A 86 -20.99 13.73 -7.12
N VAL A 87 -19.67 13.85 -7.18
CA VAL A 87 -18.91 13.46 -8.36
C VAL A 87 -18.56 11.99 -8.18
N SER A 88 -18.92 11.14 -9.15
CA SER A 88 -18.57 9.71 -9.11
C SER A 88 -17.05 9.54 -9.12
N ILE A 89 -16.53 8.42 -8.57
CA ILE A 89 -15.07 8.10 -8.66
C ILE A 89 -14.60 8.16 -10.13
N MET A 90 -15.49 7.96 -11.09
CA MET A 90 -15.20 8.09 -12.51
C MET A 90 -15.18 9.53 -13.03
N GLU A 91 -15.94 10.43 -12.39
CA GLU A 91 -16.05 11.85 -12.78
C GLU A 91 -15.12 12.74 -11.94
N ILE A 92 -14.47 12.17 -10.93
CA ILE A 92 -13.42 12.87 -10.20
C ILE A 92 -12.29 13.10 -11.22
N SER A 93 -12.37 14.25 -11.88
CA SER A 93 -11.27 14.80 -12.66
C SER A 93 -9.98 14.64 -11.85
N GLN A 94 -8.85 14.51 -12.52
CA GLN A 94 -7.51 14.38 -11.94
C GLN A 94 -7.20 15.36 -10.80
N ASN A 95 -8.02 16.38 -10.61
CA ASN A 95 -7.90 17.42 -9.57
C ASN A 95 -8.33 16.97 -8.16
N HIS A 96 -8.95 15.81 -7.99
CA HIS A 96 -9.42 15.28 -6.69
C HIS A 96 -8.72 13.99 -6.25
N VAL A 97 -7.72 13.55 -7.01
CA VAL A 97 -6.86 12.44 -6.59
C VAL A 97 -5.95 12.95 -5.47
N SER A 98 -6.07 12.37 -4.27
CA SER A 98 -5.25 12.77 -3.13
C SER A 98 -3.79 12.36 -3.34
N GLU A 99 -3.56 11.18 -3.90
CA GLU A 99 -2.25 10.61 -4.11
C GLU A 99 -2.31 9.52 -5.19
N TRP A 100 -1.17 9.25 -5.85
CA TRP A 100 -0.99 8.07 -6.69
C TRP A 100 -0.17 7.05 -5.93
N ILE A 101 -0.72 5.84 -5.76
CA ILE A 101 -0.05 4.76 -5.04
C ILE A 101 0.30 3.61 -5.97
N ASP A 102 1.41 2.94 -5.67
CA ASP A 102 1.81 1.74 -6.39
C ASP A 102 1.00 0.54 -5.87
N ALA A 103 0.17 -0.05 -6.73
CA ALA A 103 -0.59 -1.25 -6.40
C ALA A 103 0.27 -2.51 -6.44
N GLY A 104 1.43 -2.45 -7.08
CA GLY A 104 2.40 -3.54 -7.20
C GLY A 104 1.80 -4.88 -7.62
N ASP A 105 2.50 -5.94 -7.31
CA ASP A 105 2.06 -7.32 -7.57
C ASP A 105 0.96 -7.80 -6.61
N TRP A 106 0.65 -7.02 -5.56
CA TRP A 106 -0.35 -7.38 -4.56
C TRP A 106 -1.78 -7.25 -5.08
N PHE A 107 -2.02 -6.20 -5.86
CA PHE A 107 -3.32 -5.91 -6.46
C PHE A 107 -3.18 -5.57 -7.94
N PRO A 108 -2.74 -6.52 -8.79
CA PRO A 108 -2.44 -6.24 -10.19
C PRO A 108 -3.68 -5.81 -10.99
N GLU A 109 -4.88 -6.14 -10.51
CA GLU A 109 -6.14 -5.76 -11.15
C GLU A 109 -6.77 -4.49 -10.56
N ALA A 110 -6.15 -3.88 -9.54
CA ALA A 110 -6.70 -2.67 -8.92
C ALA A 110 -6.75 -1.51 -9.94
N THR A 111 -7.85 -0.77 -9.90
CA THR A 111 -8.07 0.42 -10.74
C THR A 111 -8.10 1.71 -9.93
N ALA A 112 -8.32 1.60 -8.62
CA ALA A 112 -8.34 2.71 -7.68
C ALA A 112 -8.13 2.19 -6.25
N ALA A 113 -7.87 3.11 -5.32
CA ALA A 113 -7.89 2.84 -3.90
C ALA A 113 -8.66 3.95 -3.15
N ILE A 114 -9.32 3.59 -2.07
CA ILE A 114 -10.02 4.53 -1.19
C ILE A 114 -9.69 4.25 0.26
N ARG A 115 -9.82 5.25 1.13
CA ARG A 115 -9.82 5.03 2.57
C ARG A 115 -11.21 4.61 3.04
N HIS A 116 -11.25 3.54 3.82
CA HIS A 116 -12.48 3.03 4.43
C HIS A 116 -12.69 3.62 5.81
N TYR A 117 -13.91 4.08 6.06
CA TYR A 117 -14.35 4.51 7.39
C TYR A 117 -15.64 3.78 7.76
N GLY A 118 -15.80 3.51 9.05
CA GLY A 118 -16.96 2.85 9.61
C GLY A 118 -16.67 1.45 10.14
N ASP A 119 -17.69 0.84 10.71
CA ASP A 119 -17.65 -0.40 11.46
C ASP A 119 -18.61 -1.46 10.91
N SER A 120 -19.31 -1.15 9.83
CA SER A 120 -20.31 -2.05 9.24
C SER A 120 -19.72 -3.31 8.59
N MET A 121 -18.40 -3.31 8.31
CA MET A 121 -17.65 -4.41 7.69
C MET A 121 -16.49 -4.77 8.60
N ILE A 122 -16.63 -5.85 9.37
CA ILE A 122 -15.63 -6.26 10.39
C ILE A 122 -14.28 -6.64 9.80
N GLU A 123 -14.23 -7.10 8.55
CA GLU A 123 -13.02 -7.44 7.83
C GLU A 123 -12.20 -6.20 7.39
N TYR A 124 -12.79 -5.01 7.42
CA TYR A 124 -12.16 -3.75 7.02
C TYR A 124 -12.14 -2.76 8.18
N PRO A 125 -11.10 -2.75 9.01
CA PRO A 125 -10.99 -1.78 10.09
C PRO A 125 -11.06 -0.33 9.57
N SER A 126 -11.70 0.55 10.34
CA SER A 126 -11.78 1.98 10.01
C SER A 126 -10.37 2.57 9.85
N GLY A 127 -10.15 3.34 8.79
CA GLY A 127 -8.84 3.88 8.40
C GLY A 127 -8.03 2.99 7.46
N SER A 128 -8.48 1.76 7.16
CA SER A 128 -7.81 0.90 6.17
C SER A 128 -7.96 1.45 4.74
N ILE A 129 -7.03 1.11 3.87
CA ILE A 129 -7.07 1.44 2.44
C ILE A 129 -7.61 0.21 1.71
N LEU A 130 -8.68 0.37 0.95
CA LEU A 130 -9.26 -0.67 0.10
C LEU A 130 -8.72 -0.55 -1.32
N ALA A 131 -8.18 -1.65 -1.86
CA ALA A 131 -7.84 -1.78 -3.26
C ALA A 131 -9.08 -2.21 -4.04
N LEU A 132 -9.42 -1.47 -5.09
CA LEU A 132 -10.69 -1.59 -5.81
C LEU A 132 -10.46 -1.94 -7.28
N LYS A 133 -11.35 -2.79 -7.82
CA LYS A 133 -11.45 -3.06 -9.25
C LYS A 133 -12.82 -2.60 -9.75
N ARG A 134 -12.83 -1.70 -10.74
CA ARG A 134 -14.06 -1.23 -11.37
C ARG A 134 -14.84 -2.37 -12.03
N VAL A 135 -16.12 -2.48 -11.73
CA VAL A 135 -17.09 -3.35 -12.42
C VAL A 135 -17.74 -2.55 -13.55
N HIS A 136 -17.36 -2.84 -14.77
CA HIS A 136 -17.89 -2.12 -15.95
C HIS A 136 -19.32 -2.53 -16.30
N ASP A 137 -19.65 -3.81 -16.17
CA ASP A 137 -20.99 -4.33 -16.38
C ASP A 137 -21.65 -4.70 -15.04
N LYS A 138 -22.57 -3.86 -14.60
CA LYS A 138 -23.28 -4.03 -13.32
C LYS A 138 -24.08 -5.33 -13.21
N ARG A 139 -24.32 -6.04 -14.32
CA ARG A 139 -24.99 -7.35 -14.34
C ARG A 139 -24.05 -8.48 -13.91
N LEU A 140 -22.73 -8.22 -13.89
CA LEU A 140 -21.71 -9.21 -13.56
C LEU A 140 -21.28 -9.13 -12.08
N ILE A 141 -22.19 -8.77 -11.19
CA ILE A 141 -21.95 -8.79 -9.74
C ILE A 141 -21.92 -10.25 -9.27
N ILE A 142 -20.87 -10.60 -8.54
CA ILE A 142 -20.76 -11.91 -7.87
C ILE A 142 -21.40 -11.79 -6.48
N ASN A 143 -22.51 -12.50 -6.28
CA ASN A 143 -23.22 -12.50 -5.01
C ASN A 143 -22.32 -12.96 -3.86
N GLY A 144 -22.41 -12.26 -2.73
CA GLY A 144 -21.62 -12.57 -1.54
C GLY A 144 -20.19 -12.01 -1.52
N ARG A 145 -19.77 -11.28 -2.56
CA ARG A 145 -18.50 -10.54 -2.54
C ARG A 145 -18.70 -9.13 -2.00
N ASN A 146 -17.61 -8.54 -1.51
CA ASN A 146 -17.59 -7.19 -0.96
C ASN A 146 -17.32 -6.17 -2.05
N TYR A 147 -18.11 -5.13 -2.07
CA TYR A 147 -18.04 -4.05 -3.05
C TYR A 147 -18.12 -2.69 -2.38
N VAL A 148 -17.51 -1.71 -2.99
CA VAL A 148 -17.88 -0.30 -2.80
C VAL A 148 -18.95 0.02 -3.82
N ILE A 149 -20.11 0.43 -3.36
CA ILE A 149 -21.22 0.86 -4.20
C ILE A 149 -21.46 2.35 -3.99
N GLU A 150 -21.56 3.07 -5.08
CA GLU A 150 -21.84 4.50 -5.09
C GLU A 150 -23.19 4.75 -5.76
N THR A 151 -24.02 5.50 -5.07
CA THR A 151 -25.32 5.94 -5.56
C THR A 151 -25.32 7.46 -5.79
N THR A 152 -26.46 8.02 -6.13
CA THR A 152 -26.65 9.47 -6.21
C THR A 152 -26.52 10.17 -4.85
N GLU A 153 -26.75 9.44 -3.73
CA GLU A 153 -26.87 10.04 -2.39
C GLU A 153 -25.77 9.60 -1.42
N PHE A 154 -25.23 8.40 -1.61
CA PHE A 154 -24.26 7.85 -0.66
C PHE A 154 -23.30 6.85 -1.31
N ARG A 155 -22.17 6.63 -0.64
CA ARG A 155 -21.21 5.56 -0.94
C ARG A 155 -21.07 4.66 0.29
N VAL A 156 -21.12 3.33 0.07
CA VAL A 156 -20.98 2.34 1.14
C VAL A 156 -20.13 1.16 0.70
N THR A 157 -19.41 0.55 1.64
CA THR A 157 -18.77 -0.74 1.46
C THR A 157 -19.66 -1.81 2.04
N LYS A 158 -20.10 -2.77 1.22
CA LYS A 158 -21.06 -3.82 1.63
C LYS A 158 -20.82 -5.10 0.83
N GLN A 159 -21.32 -6.20 1.39
CA GLN A 159 -21.47 -7.44 0.66
C GLN A 159 -22.74 -7.37 -0.19
N LEU A 160 -22.61 -7.52 -1.51
CA LEU A 160 -23.74 -7.35 -2.41
C LEU A 160 -24.39 -8.67 -2.80
N GLN A 161 -25.71 -8.62 -2.95
CA GLN A 161 -26.54 -9.67 -3.51
C GLN A 161 -27.54 -9.08 -4.48
N ASP A 162 -27.49 -9.53 -5.73
CA ASP A 162 -28.51 -9.22 -6.73
C ASP A 162 -29.70 -10.15 -6.52
N ASP A 163 -30.87 -9.60 -6.33
CA ASP A 163 -32.13 -10.37 -6.16
C ASP A 163 -32.79 -10.75 -7.50
N GLY A 164 -32.15 -10.39 -8.63
CA GLY A 164 -32.67 -10.64 -9.97
C GLY A 164 -33.72 -9.64 -10.48
N GLY A 165 -34.14 -8.69 -9.61
CA GLY A 165 -35.09 -7.62 -9.93
C GLY A 165 -34.40 -6.26 -10.11
N ASP A 166 -35.13 -5.21 -9.73
CA ASP A 166 -34.68 -3.82 -9.89
C ASP A 166 -33.77 -3.34 -8.76
N TYR A 167 -33.43 -4.21 -7.80
CA TYR A 167 -32.69 -3.87 -6.60
C TYR A 167 -31.46 -4.73 -6.41
N ILE A 168 -30.49 -4.17 -5.71
CA ILE A 168 -29.36 -4.87 -5.10
C ILE A 168 -29.52 -4.79 -3.58
N ILE A 169 -29.33 -5.92 -2.88
CA ILE A 169 -29.34 -5.96 -1.43
C ILE A 169 -27.89 -5.88 -0.96
N ALA A 170 -27.61 -4.89 -0.11
CA ALA A 170 -26.29 -4.61 0.43
C ALA A 170 -26.26 -4.98 1.91
N TYR A 171 -25.50 -6.04 2.26
CA TYR A 171 -25.40 -6.57 3.61
C TYR A 171 -24.12 -6.05 4.29
N SER A 172 -24.23 -5.89 5.62
CA SER A 172 -23.09 -5.66 6.49
C SER A 172 -22.58 -6.99 7.04
N SER A 173 -21.25 -7.13 7.15
CA SER A 173 -20.67 -8.31 7.86
C SER A 173 -20.76 -8.14 9.37
N ASN A 174 -20.79 -6.90 9.89
CA ASN A 174 -21.08 -6.64 11.29
C ASN A 174 -22.55 -6.99 11.62
N ARG A 175 -22.74 -7.96 12.53
CA ARG A 175 -24.04 -8.48 12.96
C ARG A 175 -24.48 -7.97 14.33
N GLU A 176 -23.85 -6.93 14.85
CA GLU A 176 -24.22 -6.35 16.15
C GLU A 176 -25.67 -5.87 16.17
N THR A 177 -26.30 -6.03 17.34
CA THR A 177 -27.70 -5.67 17.54
C THR A 177 -27.87 -4.71 18.70
N TYR A 178 -28.89 -3.90 18.63
CA TYR A 178 -29.40 -3.13 19.77
C TYR A 178 -29.96 -4.07 20.83
N PRO A 179 -30.15 -3.59 22.09
CA PRO A 179 -30.75 -4.39 23.16
C PRO A 179 -32.15 -4.94 22.84
N ASP A 180 -32.86 -4.33 21.91
CA ASP A 180 -34.17 -4.77 21.43
C ASP A 180 -34.12 -5.82 20.30
N GLY A 181 -32.89 -6.26 19.91
CA GLY A 181 -32.66 -7.28 18.88
C GLY A 181 -32.62 -6.75 17.44
N ARG A 182 -32.84 -5.48 17.21
CA ARG A 182 -32.67 -4.88 15.86
C ARG A 182 -31.19 -4.80 15.50
N GLN A 183 -30.85 -5.15 14.25
CA GLN A 183 -29.48 -5.01 13.73
C GLN A 183 -29.10 -3.52 13.69
N ILE A 184 -27.88 -3.21 14.17
CA ILE A 184 -27.28 -1.85 14.06
C ILE A 184 -27.09 -1.53 12.58
N HIS A 185 -26.54 -2.49 11.82
CA HIS A 185 -26.28 -2.37 10.39
C HIS A 185 -27.25 -3.24 9.58
N SER A 186 -28.50 -2.82 9.50
CA SER A 186 -29.51 -3.52 8.71
C SER A 186 -29.17 -3.55 7.23
N PRO A 187 -29.59 -4.59 6.47
CA PRO A 187 -29.43 -4.62 5.03
C PRO A 187 -30.07 -3.42 4.35
N ILE A 188 -29.40 -2.91 3.32
CA ILE A 188 -29.88 -1.77 2.52
C ILE A 188 -30.36 -2.31 1.18
N ARG A 189 -31.54 -1.95 0.76
CA ARG A 189 -32.09 -2.26 -0.56
C ARG A 189 -31.88 -1.06 -1.48
N ILE A 190 -31.02 -1.20 -2.49
CA ILE A 190 -30.55 -0.13 -3.37
C ILE A 190 -31.17 -0.32 -4.76
N PRO A 191 -31.93 0.66 -5.27
CA PRO A 191 -32.44 0.62 -6.64
C PRO A 191 -31.28 0.64 -7.65
N LYS A 192 -31.31 -0.23 -8.65
CA LYS A 192 -30.22 -0.33 -9.64
C LYS A 192 -30.03 0.92 -10.49
N ASP A 193 -31.08 1.66 -10.72
CA ASP A 193 -31.08 2.93 -11.48
C ASP A 193 -30.42 4.09 -10.74
N THR A 194 -30.33 4.02 -9.41
CA THR A 194 -29.64 5.04 -8.59
C THR A 194 -28.12 4.80 -8.48
N ILE A 195 -27.65 3.63 -8.92
CA ILE A 195 -26.25 3.23 -8.80
C ILE A 195 -25.41 3.93 -9.87
N ARG A 196 -24.43 4.71 -9.44
CA ARG A 196 -23.43 5.35 -10.30
C ARG A 196 -22.29 4.39 -10.63
N SER A 197 -21.70 3.80 -9.60
CA SER A 197 -20.58 2.88 -9.76
C SER A 197 -20.61 1.73 -8.78
N ILE A 198 -19.97 0.63 -9.18
CA ILE A 198 -19.71 -0.55 -8.36
C ILE A 198 -18.24 -0.92 -8.55
N ASP A 199 -17.55 -1.10 -7.44
CA ASP A 199 -16.14 -1.48 -7.42
C ASP A 199 -15.97 -2.71 -6.52
N LEU A 200 -15.41 -3.77 -7.07
CA LEU A 200 -15.07 -4.98 -6.30
C LEU A 200 -13.91 -4.67 -5.36
N VAL A 201 -14.05 -5.01 -4.08
CA VAL A 201 -12.94 -4.94 -3.13
C VAL A 201 -12.03 -6.14 -3.35
N LEU A 202 -10.79 -5.89 -3.77
CA LEU A 202 -9.75 -6.91 -3.97
C LEU A 202 -9.07 -7.28 -2.65
N GLY A 203 -8.94 -6.32 -1.75
CA GLY A 203 -8.33 -6.48 -0.44
C GLY A 203 -8.17 -5.15 0.27
N CYS A 204 -7.59 -5.19 1.47
CA CYS A 204 -7.31 -4.00 2.26
C CYS A 204 -5.88 -3.96 2.77
N VAL A 205 -5.37 -2.75 2.96
CA VAL A 205 -4.09 -2.46 3.61
C VAL A 205 -4.37 -1.66 4.89
N LEU A 206 -3.88 -2.17 6.01
CA LEU A 206 -3.97 -1.49 7.30
C LEU A 206 -2.59 -0.97 7.68
N LYS A 207 -2.48 0.33 7.95
CA LYS A 207 -1.28 0.94 8.50
C LYS A 207 -1.34 0.90 10.02
N GLU A 208 -0.50 0.08 10.64
CA GLU A 208 -0.34 0.08 12.10
C GLU A 208 0.68 1.15 12.52
N TYR A 209 0.36 1.89 13.58
CA TYR A 209 1.21 2.93 14.15
C TYR A 209 2.36 2.33 14.99
N SER A 210 3.17 1.49 14.38
CA SER A 210 4.43 1.07 14.98
C SER A 210 5.50 1.09 13.90
N ASN A 211 6.31 2.12 13.88
CA ASN A 211 7.53 2.25 13.07
C ASN A 211 7.35 2.16 11.53
N GLY A 212 6.20 2.55 11.00
CA GLY A 212 5.99 2.64 9.56
C GLY A 212 5.77 1.31 8.82
N ALA A 213 5.67 0.18 9.52
CA ALA A 213 5.37 -1.10 8.89
C ALA A 213 3.92 -1.18 8.40
N LEU A 214 3.73 -1.64 7.16
CA LEU A 214 2.42 -1.95 6.59
C LEU A 214 2.10 -3.43 6.83
N THR A 215 1.00 -3.71 7.53
CA THR A 215 0.50 -5.08 7.65
C THR A 215 -0.56 -5.34 6.59
N ILE A 216 -0.33 -6.31 5.72
CA ILE A 216 -1.24 -6.69 4.66
C ILE A 216 -1.96 -7.97 5.06
N ARG A 217 -3.29 -7.92 5.14
CA ARG A 217 -4.14 -9.10 5.35
C ARG A 217 -4.71 -9.54 4.00
N LYS A 218 -4.46 -10.80 3.65
CA LYS A 218 -5.06 -11.46 2.48
C LYS A 218 -6.48 -11.93 2.77
#